data_cf8776abe425f3a75ab3a178f0ba6420
#
_entry.id   cf8776abe425f3a75ab3a178f0ba6420
#
_cell.length_a   1.000
_cell.length_b   1.000
_cell.length_c   1.000
_cell.angle_alpha   90.00
_cell.angle_beta   90.00
_cell.angle_gamma   90.00
#
_symmetry.space_group_name_H-M   'P 1'
#
loop_
_entity.id
_entity.type
_entity.pdbx_description
1 polymer ?
#
loop_
_entity_poly.entity_id
_entity_poly.type
_entity_poly.pdbx_seq_one_letter_code
_entity_poly.pdbx_strand_id
1 'polypeptide(L)'
;MNVAVIFVDFSDASGTASELSEATLDVKNASAWYSWFSQGSVTYTLRIADRWVRAPKTSNNYYWLHPGKPGVQLQTSEEIAETYRLLAATVVDTSSITSVWVITPKTATTIDEGFALRDRPSVFSTGGSTYLSKIPIWQHFVHETLHSHGALGHSPKNSQIGLFWNTGSTGATLNSWDAMTLGWMKQENIYCV
;
A
#
# COMPACT_ATOMS: atom_id res chain seq x y z
N MET A 1 11.30 -7.34 10.19
CA MET A 1 11.14 -5.86 10.00
C MET A 1 9.98 -5.39 10.86
N ASN A 2 10.07 -4.20 11.47
CA ASN A 2 9.01 -3.69 12.34
C ASN A 2 8.19 -2.66 11.57
N VAL A 3 6.87 -2.87 11.51
CA VAL A 3 5.94 -2.03 10.76
C VAL A 3 4.90 -1.44 11.69
N ALA A 4 4.75 -0.12 11.67
CA ALA A 4 3.59 0.55 12.24
C ALA A 4 2.45 0.55 11.23
N VAL A 5 1.31 -0.01 11.59
CA VAL A 5 0.09 -0.01 10.76
C VAL A 5 -0.89 0.97 11.39
N ILE A 6 -1.29 1.99 10.63
CA ILE A 6 -2.22 3.02 11.09
C ILE A 6 -3.39 3.19 10.14
N PHE A 7 -4.53 3.54 10.70
CA PHE A 7 -5.74 3.86 9.96
C PHE A 7 -5.97 5.35 10.03
N VAL A 8 -5.89 6.04 8.89
CA VAL A 8 -5.99 7.51 8.84
C VAL A 8 -7.27 7.91 8.11
N ASP A 9 -8.15 8.60 8.79
CA ASP A 9 -9.36 9.16 8.22
C ASP A 9 -9.28 10.70 8.10
N PHE A 10 -10.25 11.28 7.41
CA PHE A 10 -10.27 12.70 7.07
C PHE A 10 -11.60 13.32 7.47
N SER A 11 -11.65 14.66 7.61
CA SER A 11 -12.90 15.35 7.94
C SER A 11 -13.98 15.20 6.87
N ASP A 12 -13.58 14.97 5.62
CA ASP A 12 -14.43 14.75 4.45
C ASP A 12 -14.58 13.27 4.07
N ALA A 13 -13.86 12.36 4.72
CA ALA A 13 -13.91 10.92 4.47
C ALA A 13 -13.61 10.15 5.77
N SER A 14 -14.64 9.82 6.53
CA SER A 14 -14.52 9.11 7.80
C SER A 14 -14.40 7.60 7.58
N GLY A 15 -13.52 6.96 8.33
CA GLY A 15 -13.40 5.50 8.36
C GLY A 15 -14.45 4.84 9.25
N THR A 16 -14.78 3.60 8.94
CA THR A 16 -15.76 2.79 9.69
C THR A 16 -15.09 1.68 10.49
N ALA A 17 -15.79 1.13 11.48
CA ALA A 17 -15.30 -0.01 12.26
C ALA A 17 -15.16 -1.28 11.39
N SER A 18 -16.04 -1.45 10.39
CA SER A 18 -15.95 -2.58 9.45
C SER A 18 -14.68 -2.49 8.61
N GLU A 19 -14.40 -1.33 8.02
CA GLU A 19 -13.18 -1.11 7.23
C GLU A 19 -11.91 -1.33 8.06
N LEU A 20 -11.91 -0.90 9.33
CA LEU A 20 -10.79 -1.14 10.23
C LEU A 20 -10.56 -2.64 10.47
N SER A 21 -11.63 -3.39 10.70
CA SER A 21 -11.56 -4.85 10.91
C SER A 21 -11.09 -5.59 9.66
N GLU A 22 -11.63 -5.25 8.49
CA GLU A 22 -11.25 -5.82 7.20
C GLU A 22 -9.77 -5.55 6.90
N ALA A 23 -9.35 -4.30 7.01
CA ALA A 23 -7.97 -3.91 6.73
C ALA A 23 -6.97 -4.49 7.75
N THR A 24 -7.39 -4.68 8.99
CA THR A 24 -6.57 -5.38 9.99
C THR A 24 -6.27 -6.83 9.59
N LEU A 25 -7.24 -7.51 9.00
CA LEU A 25 -7.02 -8.85 8.45
C LEU A 25 -6.09 -8.82 7.24
N ASP A 26 -6.33 -7.90 6.33
CA ASP A 26 -5.53 -7.75 5.11
C ASP A 26 -4.05 -7.48 5.38
N VAL A 27 -3.71 -6.60 6.32
CA VAL A 27 -2.29 -6.35 6.63
C VAL A 27 -1.61 -7.56 7.27
N LYS A 28 -2.34 -8.37 8.02
CA LYS A 28 -1.84 -9.66 8.54
C LYS A 28 -1.58 -10.65 7.40
N ASN A 29 -2.45 -10.67 6.39
CA ASN A 29 -2.26 -11.50 5.20
C ASN A 29 -1.01 -11.07 4.41
N ALA A 30 -0.73 -9.76 4.28
CA ALA A 30 0.49 -9.27 3.66
C ALA A 30 1.75 -9.76 4.41
N SER A 31 1.74 -9.68 5.74
CA SER A 31 2.85 -10.20 6.56
C SER A 31 3.03 -11.72 6.41
N ALA A 32 1.92 -12.46 6.40
CA ALA A 32 1.93 -13.92 6.22
C ALA A 32 2.48 -14.31 4.84
N TRP A 33 2.09 -13.57 3.79
CA TRP A 33 2.59 -13.79 2.43
C TRP A 33 4.11 -13.66 2.37
N TYR A 34 4.70 -12.62 2.98
CA TYR A 34 6.15 -12.47 3.01
C TYR A 34 6.87 -13.61 3.71
N SER A 35 6.36 -14.05 4.85
CA SER A 35 6.91 -15.17 5.58
C SER A 35 6.87 -16.45 4.74
N TRP A 36 5.75 -16.72 4.08
CA TRP A 36 5.59 -17.86 3.18
C TRP A 36 6.50 -17.78 1.96
N PHE A 37 6.48 -16.66 1.23
CA PHE A 37 7.24 -16.46 0.00
C PHE A 37 8.75 -16.56 0.22
N SER A 38 9.23 -16.00 1.32
CA SER A 38 10.65 -16.00 1.67
C SER A 38 11.10 -17.24 2.46
N GLN A 39 10.22 -18.21 2.65
CA GLN A 39 10.48 -19.39 3.50
C GLN A 39 10.94 -19.00 4.92
N GLY A 40 10.34 -17.96 5.48
CA GLY A 40 10.64 -17.45 6.81
C GLY A 40 11.85 -16.50 6.91
N SER A 41 12.58 -16.26 5.80
CA SER A 41 13.75 -15.37 5.80
C SER A 41 13.36 -13.89 5.98
N VAL A 42 12.16 -13.50 5.56
CA VAL A 42 11.58 -12.17 5.75
C VAL A 42 10.34 -12.27 6.61
N THR A 43 10.35 -11.61 7.75
CA THR A 43 9.19 -11.53 8.65
C THR A 43 8.90 -10.09 9.00
N TYR A 44 7.61 -9.75 9.08
CA TYR A 44 7.13 -8.45 9.52
C TYR A 44 6.47 -8.57 10.90
N THR A 45 6.96 -7.79 11.86
CA THR A 45 6.30 -7.59 13.14
C THR A 45 5.40 -6.37 13.01
N LEU A 46 4.10 -6.57 13.05
CA LEU A 46 3.11 -5.51 12.88
C LEU A 46 2.71 -4.93 14.24
N ARG A 47 2.80 -3.62 14.38
CA ARG A 47 2.20 -2.83 15.47
C ARG A 47 0.99 -2.11 14.89
N ILE A 48 -0.19 -2.67 15.13
CA ILE A 48 -1.43 -2.26 14.48
C ILE A 48 -2.21 -1.34 15.43
N ALA A 49 -2.57 -0.15 14.95
CA ALA A 49 -3.46 0.76 15.67
C ALA A 49 -4.85 0.12 15.86
N ASP A 50 -5.50 0.43 16.96
CA ASP A 50 -6.84 -0.10 17.31
C ASP A 50 -7.99 0.83 16.89
N ARG A 51 -7.67 1.97 16.31
CA ARG A 51 -8.64 3.00 15.91
C ARG A 51 -8.18 3.83 14.72
N TRP A 52 -9.13 4.51 14.10
CA TRP A 52 -8.84 5.58 13.17
C TRP A 52 -8.24 6.81 13.88
N VAL A 53 -7.25 7.43 13.22
CA VAL A 53 -6.74 8.75 13.61
C VAL A 53 -7.10 9.78 12.56
N ARG A 54 -7.55 10.95 13.02
CA ARG A 54 -7.94 12.04 12.14
C ARG A 54 -6.72 12.78 11.59
N ALA A 55 -6.60 12.82 10.26
CA ALA A 55 -5.64 13.67 9.60
C ALA A 55 -5.95 15.16 9.83
N PRO A 56 -4.92 16.03 9.92
CA PRO A 56 -5.14 17.46 10.19
C PRO A 56 -5.79 18.23 9.02
N LYS A 57 -5.75 17.68 7.80
CA LYS A 57 -6.33 18.29 6.60
C LYS A 57 -7.34 17.34 5.95
N THR A 58 -8.11 17.84 4.99
CA THR A 58 -9.05 17.06 4.17
C THR A 58 -8.32 16.12 3.23
N SER A 59 -8.99 15.08 2.73
CA SER A 59 -8.40 14.00 1.95
C SER A 59 -7.70 14.49 0.68
N ASN A 60 -8.20 15.53 0.03
CA ASN A 60 -7.60 16.09 -1.18
C ASN A 60 -6.22 16.74 -0.96
N ASN A 61 -5.82 17.00 0.27
CA ASN A 61 -4.46 17.47 0.58
C ASN A 61 -3.43 16.34 0.58
N TYR A 62 -3.85 15.08 0.57
CA TYR A 62 -3.00 13.89 0.58
C TYR A 62 -2.91 13.23 -0.80
N TYR A 63 -3.30 13.98 -1.82
CA TYR A 63 -3.17 13.56 -3.20
C TYR A 63 -1.69 13.47 -3.59
N TRP A 64 -1.27 12.29 -4.02
CA TRP A 64 0.05 12.10 -4.60
C TRP A 64 -0.08 12.10 -6.13
N LEU A 65 0.65 13.02 -6.77
CA LEU A 65 0.67 13.14 -8.21
C LEU A 65 1.66 12.16 -8.80
N HIS A 66 1.17 11.18 -9.52
CA HIS A 66 2.04 10.32 -10.33
C HIS A 66 2.72 11.16 -11.43
N PRO A 67 4.06 11.01 -11.66
CA PRO A 67 4.72 11.70 -12.75
C PRO A 67 3.99 11.53 -14.08
N GLY A 68 3.63 12.63 -14.73
CA GLY A 68 2.89 12.64 -16.00
C GLY A 68 1.38 12.77 -15.92
N LYS A 69 0.78 12.78 -14.72
CA LYS A 69 -0.63 13.14 -14.55
C LYS A 69 -0.79 14.63 -14.24
N PRO A 70 -1.67 15.37 -14.93
CA PRO A 70 -2.00 16.74 -14.56
C PRO A 70 -2.77 16.77 -13.24
N GLY A 71 -2.41 17.68 -12.36
CA GLY A 71 -3.10 17.87 -11.08
C GLY A 71 -2.41 18.94 -10.24
N VAL A 72 -3.07 19.37 -9.16
CA VAL A 72 -2.50 20.31 -8.20
C VAL A 72 -2.12 19.50 -6.96
N GLN A 73 -0.84 19.30 -6.75
CA GLN A 73 -0.33 18.74 -5.52
C GLN A 73 -0.28 19.84 -4.46
N LEU A 74 -1.04 19.66 -3.37
CA LEU A 74 -1.13 20.64 -2.27
C LEU A 74 -0.07 20.42 -1.19
N GLN A 75 0.56 19.25 -1.16
CA GLN A 75 1.65 18.89 -0.26
C GLN A 75 2.71 18.08 -1.03
N THR A 76 3.95 18.20 -0.61
CA THR A 76 5.02 17.32 -1.12
C THR A 76 4.87 15.90 -0.57
N SER A 77 5.53 14.95 -1.21
CA SER A 77 5.57 13.56 -0.75
C SER A 77 6.15 13.45 0.67
N GLU A 78 7.15 14.26 0.95
CA GLU A 78 7.82 14.34 2.26
C GLU A 78 6.89 14.88 3.32
N GLU A 79 6.11 15.92 3.04
CA GLU A 79 5.12 16.49 3.98
C GLU A 79 4.01 15.50 4.31
N ILE A 80 3.54 14.76 3.31
CA ILE A 80 2.54 13.69 3.50
C ILE A 80 3.13 12.58 4.38
N ALA A 81 4.32 12.09 4.05
CA ALA A 81 4.98 11.03 4.80
C ALA A 81 5.28 11.43 6.24
N GLU A 82 5.73 12.67 6.46
CA GLU A 82 5.98 13.17 7.80
C GLU A 82 4.70 13.27 8.62
N THR A 83 3.61 13.73 8.01
CA THR A 83 2.30 13.72 8.67
C THR A 83 1.90 12.31 9.12
N TYR A 84 2.08 11.31 8.27
CA TYR A 84 1.75 9.93 8.62
C TYR A 84 2.67 9.36 9.71
N ARG A 85 3.96 9.68 9.71
CA ARG A 85 4.89 9.31 10.80
C ARG A 85 4.47 9.90 12.13
N LEU A 86 4.12 11.19 12.14
CA LEU A 86 3.64 11.88 13.34
C LEU A 86 2.33 11.27 13.87
N LEU A 87 1.39 10.98 12.99
CA LEU A 87 0.14 10.30 13.36
C LEU A 87 0.41 8.89 13.92
N ALA A 88 1.33 8.13 13.32
CA ALA A 88 1.70 6.82 13.82
C ALA A 88 2.19 6.89 15.29
N ALA A 89 3.03 7.87 15.62
CA ALA A 89 3.54 8.04 16.97
C ALA A 89 2.45 8.36 18.03
N THR A 90 1.25 8.75 17.60
CA THR A 90 0.12 9.01 18.53
C THR A 90 -0.69 7.76 18.88
N VAL A 91 -0.52 6.66 18.14
CA VAL A 91 -1.40 5.48 18.28
C VAL A 91 -0.67 4.14 18.40
N VAL A 92 0.60 4.09 18.02
CA VAL A 92 1.45 2.90 18.21
C VAL A 92 2.84 3.31 18.68
N ASP A 93 3.54 2.37 19.32
CA ASP A 93 4.96 2.55 19.61
C ASP A 93 5.74 2.51 18.29
N THR A 94 6.39 3.64 17.98
CA THR A 94 7.20 3.81 16.75
C THR A 94 8.68 3.55 16.97
N SER A 95 9.10 3.11 18.15
CA SER A 95 10.49 2.74 18.39
C SER A 95 10.93 1.60 17.47
N SER A 96 12.06 1.76 16.81
CA SER A 96 12.66 0.76 15.91
C SER A 96 11.81 0.35 14.70
N ILE A 97 10.78 1.11 14.31
CA ILE A 97 10.05 0.82 13.07
C ILE A 97 10.91 1.09 11.84
N THR A 98 10.71 0.27 10.82
CA THR A 98 11.35 0.40 9.51
C THR A 98 10.39 0.93 8.46
N SER A 99 9.08 0.80 8.70
CA SER A 99 8.04 1.21 7.77
C SER A 99 6.75 1.61 8.49
N VAL A 100 5.99 2.49 7.85
CA VAL A 100 4.61 2.85 8.23
C VAL A 100 3.68 2.45 7.09
N TRP A 101 2.69 1.61 7.38
CA TRP A 101 1.62 1.26 6.46
C TRP A 101 0.36 2.03 6.86
N VAL A 102 -0.17 2.78 5.93
CA VAL A 102 -1.30 3.69 6.14
C VAL A 102 -2.50 3.19 5.35
N ILE A 103 -3.60 2.96 6.04
CA ILE A 103 -4.87 2.62 5.42
C ILE A 103 -5.78 3.83 5.49
N THR A 104 -6.31 4.26 4.34
CA THR A 104 -7.29 5.34 4.22
C THR A 104 -8.70 4.75 4.01
N PRO A 105 -9.78 5.48 4.32
CA PRO A 105 -11.14 5.00 4.08
C PRO A 105 -11.43 4.82 2.58
N LYS A 106 -12.31 3.87 2.26
CA LYS A 106 -12.79 3.64 0.87
C LYS A 106 -13.47 4.89 0.28
N THR A 107 -13.99 5.77 1.14
CA THR A 107 -14.62 7.03 0.75
C THR A 107 -13.62 8.16 0.45
N ALA A 108 -12.34 7.99 0.76
CA ALA A 108 -11.29 8.98 0.45
C ALA A 108 -10.91 8.96 -1.04
N THR A 109 -11.88 9.10 -1.93
CA THR A 109 -11.73 8.96 -3.39
C THR A 109 -10.93 10.07 -4.04
N THR A 110 -10.70 11.18 -3.34
CA THR A 110 -9.86 12.29 -3.80
C THR A 110 -8.36 11.96 -3.72
N ILE A 111 -7.98 10.96 -2.94
CA ILE A 111 -6.62 10.40 -2.96
C ILE A 111 -6.55 9.44 -4.15
N ASP A 112 -5.98 9.89 -5.26
CA ASP A 112 -6.03 9.13 -6.52
C ASP A 112 -5.25 7.81 -6.45
N GLU A 113 -3.99 7.85 -6.04
CA GLU A 113 -3.13 6.67 -5.96
C GLU A 113 -2.63 6.43 -4.55
N GLY A 114 -2.26 5.17 -4.28
CA GLY A 114 -1.48 4.85 -3.09
C GLY A 114 -0.14 5.59 -3.14
N PHE A 115 0.39 5.88 -1.99
CA PHE A 115 1.61 6.65 -1.81
C PHE A 115 2.73 5.72 -1.35
N ALA A 116 3.92 5.89 -1.91
CA ALA A 116 5.12 5.17 -1.49
C ALA A 116 6.31 6.14 -1.39
N LEU A 117 6.86 6.30 -0.20
CA LEU A 117 8.11 6.98 0.05
C LEU A 117 9.09 6.03 0.73
N ARG A 118 10.30 5.88 0.15
CA ARG A 118 11.28 4.88 0.58
C ARG A 118 12.25 5.37 1.65
N ASP A 119 12.13 6.60 2.12
CA ASP A 119 12.91 7.12 3.23
C ASP A 119 12.66 6.32 4.51
N ARG A 120 13.54 6.41 5.46
CA ARG A 120 13.44 5.65 6.71
C ARG A 120 12.85 6.48 7.84
N PRO A 121 11.74 6.02 8.47
CA PRO A 121 10.90 4.87 8.10
C PRO A 121 10.19 5.08 6.77
N SER A 122 10.15 4.05 5.92
CA SER A 122 9.38 4.09 4.68
C SER A 122 7.90 4.30 4.97
N VAL A 123 7.18 4.97 4.08
CA VAL A 123 5.74 5.17 4.22
C VAL A 123 5.04 4.65 2.97
N PHE A 124 4.05 3.80 3.18
CA PHE A 124 3.19 3.26 2.12
C PHE A 124 1.74 3.48 2.51
N SER A 125 0.93 4.02 1.62
CA SER A 125 -0.49 4.23 1.90
C SER A 125 -1.37 3.68 0.80
N THR A 126 -2.59 3.29 1.17
CA THR A 126 -3.67 3.07 0.21
C THR A 126 -4.19 4.43 -0.30
N GLY A 127 -4.86 4.41 -1.43
CA GLY A 127 -5.55 5.56 -1.99
C GLY A 127 -6.83 5.14 -2.72
N GLY A 128 -7.56 6.10 -3.28
CA GLY A 128 -8.81 5.86 -3.97
C GLY A 128 -8.70 4.86 -5.12
N SER A 129 -7.59 4.87 -5.86
CA SER A 129 -7.32 3.93 -6.95
C SER A 129 -7.18 2.48 -6.46
N THR A 130 -6.67 2.25 -5.26
CA THR A 130 -6.61 0.92 -4.63
C THR A 130 -8.01 0.32 -4.55
N TYR A 131 -8.99 1.09 -4.08
CA TYR A 131 -10.36 0.65 -3.89
C TYR A 131 -11.15 0.61 -5.20
N LEU A 132 -11.01 1.62 -6.07
CA LEU A 132 -11.67 1.67 -7.38
C LEU A 132 -11.22 0.52 -8.29
N SER A 133 -9.96 0.12 -8.20
CA SER A 133 -9.41 -1.02 -8.94
C SER A 133 -9.70 -2.36 -8.26
N LYS A 134 -10.39 -2.35 -7.12
CA LYS A 134 -10.68 -3.56 -6.30
C LYS A 134 -9.42 -4.36 -5.95
N ILE A 135 -8.33 -3.66 -5.74
CA ILE A 135 -7.07 -4.29 -5.34
C ILE A 135 -7.18 -4.66 -3.85
N PRO A 136 -6.98 -5.92 -3.47
CA PRO A 136 -6.92 -6.28 -2.07
C PRO A 136 -5.81 -5.50 -1.35
N ILE A 137 -6.10 -4.97 -0.17
CA ILE A 137 -5.15 -4.15 0.60
C ILE A 137 -3.84 -4.90 0.84
N TRP A 138 -3.90 -6.20 1.12
CA TRP A 138 -2.70 -7.01 1.34
C TRP A 138 -1.80 -7.07 0.09
N GLN A 139 -2.38 -7.18 -1.11
CA GLN A 139 -1.60 -7.17 -2.35
C GLN A 139 -0.93 -5.82 -2.61
N HIS A 140 -1.64 -4.73 -2.33
CA HIS A 140 -1.06 -3.39 -2.43
C HIS A 140 0.18 -3.26 -1.54
N PHE A 141 0.11 -3.62 -0.26
CA PHE A 141 1.26 -3.54 0.64
C PHE A 141 2.39 -4.49 0.27
N VAL A 142 2.09 -5.69 -0.22
CA VAL A 142 3.13 -6.59 -0.76
C VAL A 142 3.86 -5.93 -1.93
N HIS A 143 3.12 -5.40 -2.89
CA HIS A 143 3.68 -4.75 -4.07
C HIS A 143 4.59 -3.57 -3.69
N GLU A 144 4.07 -2.63 -2.91
CA GLU A 144 4.80 -1.41 -2.55
C GLU A 144 6.04 -1.71 -1.69
N THR A 145 5.95 -2.66 -0.77
CA THR A 145 7.10 -3.01 0.06
C THR A 145 8.17 -3.80 -0.69
N LEU A 146 7.85 -4.54 -1.75
CA LEU A 146 8.85 -5.16 -2.62
C LEU A 146 9.76 -4.11 -3.26
N HIS A 147 9.24 -2.93 -3.59
CA HIS A 147 10.08 -1.81 -4.03
C HIS A 147 11.14 -1.43 -2.99
N SER A 148 10.84 -1.50 -1.70
CA SER A 148 11.80 -1.20 -0.63
C SER A 148 12.82 -2.31 -0.40
N HIS A 149 12.53 -3.53 -0.85
CA HIS A 149 13.46 -4.68 -0.84
C HIS A 149 14.37 -4.75 -2.06
N GLY A 150 14.35 -3.74 -2.92
CA GLY A 150 15.24 -3.64 -4.09
C GLY A 150 14.61 -4.07 -5.41
N ALA A 151 13.33 -4.39 -5.45
CA ALA A 151 12.61 -4.53 -6.70
C ALA A 151 12.49 -3.13 -7.35
N LEU A 152 13.26 -2.90 -8.41
CA LEU A 152 13.53 -1.56 -8.96
C LEU A 152 12.40 -0.98 -9.80
N GLY A 153 11.36 -1.72 -10.08
CA GLY A 153 10.24 -1.25 -10.92
C GLY A 153 9.25 -2.36 -11.22
N HIS A 154 8.23 -2.01 -11.96
CA HIS A 154 7.28 -2.99 -12.46
C HIS A 154 7.93 -3.87 -13.54
N SER A 155 7.47 -5.11 -13.65
CA SER A 155 7.93 -5.99 -14.71
C SER A 155 7.68 -5.35 -16.09
N PRO A 156 8.71 -5.23 -16.93
CA PRO A 156 8.62 -4.43 -18.16
C PRO A 156 7.66 -5.04 -19.18
N LYS A 157 6.84 -4.20 -19.78
CA LYS A 157 5.86 -4.61 -20.79
C LYS A 157 6.47 -5.16 -22.09
N ASN A 158 7.71 -4.76 -22.41
CA ASN A 158 8.33 -4.99 -23.72
C ASN A 158 9.69 -5.69 -23.67
N SER A 159 10.11 -6.25 -22.55
CA SER A 159 11.27 -7.14 -22.51
C SER A 159 10.87 -8.55 -22.96
N GLN A 160 11.85 -9.37 -23.37
CA GLN A 160 11.54 -10.78 -23.68
C GLN A 160 10.91 -11.52 -22.48
N ILE A 161 11.26 -11.12 -21.27
CA ILE A 161 10.60 -11.57 -20.06
C ILE A 161 9.19 -10.95 -19.98
N GLY A 162 9.03 -9.68 -20.27
CA GLY A 162 7.75 -8.97 -20.32
C GLY A 162 6.78 -9.51 -21.37
N LEU A 163 7.26 -10.09 -22.46
CA LEU A 163 6.40 -10.78 -23.43
C LEU A 163 5.71 -12.00 -22.81
N PHE A 164 6.40 -12.76 -21.98
CA PHE A 164 5.78 -13.86 -21.23
C PHE A 164 4.81 -13.38 -20.15
N TRP A 165 5.04 -12.21 -19.57
CA TRP A 165 4.31 -11.72 -18.41
C TRP A 165 3.14 -10.80 -18.77
N ASN A 166 3.14 -10.18 -19.97
CA ASN A 166 2.22 -9.10 -20.33
C ASN A 166 1.45 -9.27 -21.63
N THR A 167 1.58 -10.36 -22.37
CA THR A 167 0.94 -10.49 -23.70
C THR A 167 -0.11 -11.59 -23.77
N GLY A 168 -1.32 -11.19 -24.17
CA GLY A 168 -2.40 -12.12 -24.50
C GLY A 168 -2.89 -12.98 -23.34
N SER A 169 -3.62 -14.01 -23.63
CA SER A 169 -4.20 -14.94 -22.64
C SER A 169 -3.13 -15.66 -21.79
N THR A 170 -1.97 -15.91 -22.37
CA THR A 170 -0.84 -16.55 -21.66
C THR A 170 -0.15 -15.57 -20.73
N GLY A 171 0.01 -14.32 -21.13
CA GLY A 171 0.60 -13.27 -20.31
C GLY A 171 -0.27 -12.93 -19.09
N ALA A 172 -1.58 -12.94 -19.24
CA ALA A 172 -2.50 -12.70 -18.11
C ALA A 172 -2.34 -13.73 -16.99
N THR A 173 -2.09 -14.98 -17.34
CA THR A 173 -1.91 -16.05 -16.34
C THR A 173 -0.60 -15.89 -15.56
N LEU A 174 0.47 -15.47 -16.22
CA LEU A 174 1.76 -15.27 -15.57
C LEU A 174 1.78 -13.97 -14.76
N ASN A 175 1.12 -12.92 -15.23
CA ASN A 175 0.97 -11.66 -14.48
C ASN A 175 0.32 -11.84 -13.11
N SER A 176 -0.51 -12.86 -12.96
CA SER A 176 -1.13 -13.18 -11.68
C SER A 176 -0.17 -13.75 -10.64
N TRP A 177 1.01 -14.22 -11.06
CA TRP A 177 2.02 -14.80 -10.18
C TRP A 177 3.17 -13.84 -9.85
N ASP A 178 3.34 -12.78 -10.61
CA ASP A 178 4.38 -11.80 -10.38
C ASP A 178 3.83 -10.59 -9.62
N ALA A 179 4.19 -10.49 -8.36
CA ALA A 179 3.79 -9.41 -7.47
C ALA A 179 4.19 -8.00 -7.96
N MET A 180 5.16 -7.90 -8.89
CA MET A 180 5.60 -6.64 -9.48
C MET A 180 4.88 -6.29 -10.78
N THR A 181 3.90 -7.07 -11.21
CA THR A 181 3.05 -6.70 -12.34
C THR A 181 1.78 -5.98 -11.86
N LEU A 182 1.35 -4.99 -12.65
CA LEU A 182 0.05 -4.35 -12.42
C LEU A 182 -1.13 -5.32 -12.62
N GLY A 183 -0.92 -6.39 -13.38
CA GLY A 183 -1.89 -7.46 -13.60
C GLY A 183 -2.17 -8.27 -12.33
N TRP A 184 -1.16 -8.49 -11.50
CA TRP A 184 -1.30 -9.22 -10.25
C TRP A 184 -2.28 -8.54 -9.28
N MET A 185 -2.22 -7.23 -9.20
CA MET A 185 -3.11 -6.44 -8.34
C MET A 185 -4.57 -6.38 -8.84
N LYS A 186 -4.82 -6.72 -10.11
CA LYS A 186 -6.15 -6.60 -10.74
C LYS A 186 -6.96 -7.89 -10.75
N GLN A 187 -6.38 -9.02 -10.35
CA GLN A 187 -7.08 -10.30 -10.38
C GLN A 187 -7.74 -10.59 -9.03
N GLU A 188 -9.07 -10.61 -9.05
CA GLU A 188 -9.87 -11.17 -7.97
C GLU A 188 -9.56 -12.67 -7.87
N ASN A 189 -9.22 -13.18 -6.69
CA ASN A 189 -9.13 -14.60 -6.34
C ASN A 189 -7.87 -15.38 -6.72
N ILE A 190 -6.68 -14.88 -6.42
CA ILE A 190 -5.56 -15.80 -6.26
C ILE A 190 -5.24 -15.92 -4.78
N TYR A 191 -5.92 -16.86 -4.16
CA TYR A 191 -5.49 -17.38 -2.86
C TYR A 191 -4.27 -18.26 -3.11
N CYS A 192 -3.09 -17.84 -2.69
CA CYS A 192 -2.02 -18.79 -2.46
C CYS A 192 -2.45 -19.63 -1.26
N VAL A 193 -2.83 -20.87 -1.51
CA VAL A 193 -3.08 -21.90 -0.50
C VAL A 193 -1.74 -22.43 -0.01
#